data_1507bcca3ec5acff73736807c6e7a262
#
_entry.id   1507bcca3ec5acff73736807c6e7a262
#
_cell.length_a   1.000
_cell.length_b   1.000
_cell.length_c   1.000
_cell.angle_alpha   90.00
_cell.angle_beta   90.00
_cell.angle_gamma   90.00
#
_symmetry.space_group_name_H-M   'P 1'
#
loop_
_entity.id
_entity.type
_entity.pdbx_description
1 polymer ?
#
loop_
_entity_poly.entity_id
_entity_poly.type
_entity_poly.pdbx_seq_one_letter_code
_entity_poly.pdbx_strand_id
1 'polypeptide(L)'
;MVQGMNRRDVLRAGAALTAGSTLAAPTVFAQGTGGNLRFAFWDHWVPGSNEALQVLGRQWAERSRVNLTLDFINTTGNQLQLTAAAQAQARSGHDGISLGPWDIGAYADQLEPVDDLIAKLIATHGPINPVAEFLAKRDGAWRGVPATSGTQNKPACVRFDLMQQHAGLDVRAMWPARAERGPGADTWNWDTFLAAAEKCHAAGVPFGLPMGQFTDAVDWVGALFLSYGAAMTDARGNPTIRNNAKLRTAIDMAVKISKFLPNDVWAWDDGSNNRALISGRSALVFNPPSAWAVAKRDAPQVAEQCWTIPMPSGPEGRFIAYLPWTTGIWAFGRNKGAAKSFLEFISSREAAEATTIRSGGYDIPPFGSMSDFKVWETEGPPVGSVFNYPLKPHHQATASIAFSPAPPELASQLYIQAMNTKVIARVAQGGESMDQALGWLEREINNMRRG
;
A
#
# COMPACT_ATOMS: atom_id res chain seq x y z
N MET A 1 -17.60 -11.44 34.83
CA MET A 1 -18.87 -11.97 34.27
C MET A 1 -19.25 -11.06 33.12
N VAL A 2 -18.89 -11.45 31.93
CA VAL A 2 -19.19 -10.70 30.69
C VAL A 2 -20.53 -11.25 30.18
N GLN A 3 -21.58 -10.42 30.22
CA GLN A 3 -22.87 -10.74 29.64
C GLN A 3 -22.78 -10.73 28.12
N GLY A 4 -23.04 -11.87 27.50
CA GLY A 4 -23.10 -12.02 26.06
C GLY A 4 -24.25 -11.22 25.45
N MET A 5 -23.94 -10.44 24.44
CA MET A 5 -24.95 -9.76 23.60
C MET A 5 -25.84 -10.77 22.88
N ASN A 6 -27.15 -10.63 23.03
CA ASN A 6 -28.16 -11.52 22.50
C ASN A 6 -28.43 -11.21 21.01
N ARG A 7 -28.73 -12.24 20.22
CA ARG A 7 -29.05 -12.12 18.77
C ARG A 7 -30.14 -11.09 18.41
N ARG A 8 -30.98 -10.72 19.37
CA ARG A 8 -32.02 -9.68 19.20
C ARG A 8 -31.46 -8.25 19.19
N ASP A 9 -30.31 -8.00 19.79
CA ASP A 9 -29.71 -6.67 19.84
C ASP A 9 -28.96 -6.34 18.53
N VAL A 10 -28.45 -7.36 17.85
CA VAL A 10 -27.86 -7.24 16.51
C VAL A 10 -28.92 -6.91 15.46
N LEU A 11 -30.12 -7.41 15.59
CA LEU A 11 -31.23 -7.11 14.68
C LEU A 11 -31.84 -5.71 14.92
N ARG A 12 -31.72 -5.16 16.11
CA ARG A 12 -32.21 -3.79 16.41
C ARG A 12 -31.23 -2.71 15.94
N ALA A 13 -29.96 -3.00 15.89
CA ALA A 13 -28.96 -2.09 15.30
C ALA A 13 -29.10 -1.99 13.76
N GLY A 14 -29.61 -3.02 13.10
CA GLY A 14 -29.90 -3.01 11.66
C GLY A 14 -31.17 -2.26 11.27
N ALA A 15 -32.08 -1.99 12.20
CA ALA A 15 -33.37 -1.34 11.93
C ALA A 15 -33.38 0.18 12.19
N ALA A 16 -32.34 0.73 12.82
CA ALA A 16 -32.27 2.15 13.17
C ALA A 16 -31.66 3.04 12.05
N LEU A 17 -31.27 2.47 10.91
CA LEU A 17 -30.75 3.18 9.74
C LEU A 17 -31.79 3.52 8.67
N THR A 18 -33.09 3.37 8.96
CA THR A 18 -34.14 3.63 7.98
C THR A 18 -35.04 4.84 8.26
N ALA A 19 -34.64 5.76 9.12
CA ALA A 19 -35.42 6.96 9.35
C ALA A 19 -34.56 8.22 9.28
N GLY A 20 -34.64 8.93 8.16
CA GLY A 20 -34.41 10.38 8.10
C GLY A 20 -33.12 10.86 7.43
N SER A 21 -32.90 10.55 6.15
CA SER A 21 -32.13 11.42 5.27
C SER A 21 -32.92 11.64 3.98
N THR A 22 -33.24 12.89 3.71
CA THR A 22 -33.72 13.34 2.41
C THR A 22 -32.69 13.00 1.37
N LEU A 23 -32.95 11.94 0.61
CA LEU A 23 -32.10 11.47 -0.47
C LEU A 23 -31.94 12.59 -1.48
N ALA A 24 -30.72 13.07 -1.66
CA ALA A 24 -30.32 13.78 -2.87
C ALA A 24 -30.76 12.95 -4.09
N ALA A 25 -31.20 13.64 -5.15
CA ALA A 25 -31.72 13.01 -6.36
C ALA A 25 -30.84 11.85 -6.81
N PRO A 26 -31.42 10.71 -7.20
CA PRO A 26 -30.65 9.56 -7.59
C PRO A 26 -29.74 9.93 -8.78
N THR A 27 -28.45 9.82 -8.58
CA THR A 27 -27.51 9.77 -9.70
C THR A 27 -27.99 8.64 -10.61
N VAL A 28 -28.42 8.97 -11.82
CA VAL A 28 -28.83 7.97 -12.82
C VAL A 28 -27.56 7.22 -13.22
N PHE A 29 -27.27 6.16 -12.53
CA PHE A 29 -26.28 5.19 -13.02
C PHE A 29 -26.81 4.68 -14.35
N ALA A 30 -25.97 4.72 -15.40
CA ALA A 30 -26.35 4.19 -16.71
C ALA A 30 -26.97 2.81 -16.49
N GLN A 31 -28.21 2.62 -16.97
CA GLN A 31 -28.92 1.35 -16.77
C GLN A 31 -28.07 0.23 -17.36
N GLY A 32 -27.57 -0.63 -16.50
CA GLY A 32 -26.86 -1.81 -16.91
C GLY A 32 -27.73 -2.64 -17.83
N THR A 33 -27.17 -3.08 -18.94
CA THR A 33 -27.89 -3.84 -19.97
C THR A 33 -28.17 -5.29 -19.56
N GLY A 34 -28.10 -5.62 -18.25
CA GLY A 34 -28.17 -6.99 -17.76
C GLY A 34 -26.90 -7.80 -18.10
N GLY A 35 -26.97 -9.12 -17.97
CA GLY A 35 -25.85 -10.01 -18.28
C GLY A 35 -24.98 -10.38 -17.10
N ASN A 36 -23.85 -11.02 -17.37
CA ASN A 36 -22.90 -11.48 -16.36
C ASN A 36 -21.73 -10.50 -16.28
N LEU A 37 -21.20 -10.30 -15.08
CA LEU A 37 -20.02 -9.53 -14.80
C LEU A 37 -19.17 -10.25 -13.74
N ARG A 38 -17.88 -10.43 -14.01
CA ARG A 38 -16.95 -11.09 -13.10
C ARG A 38 -15.76 -10.24 -12.83
N PHE A 39 -15.44 -10.05 -11.54
CA PHE A 39 -14.25 -9.36 -11.09
C PHE A 39 -13.38 -10.24 -10.21
N ALA A 40 -12.06 -10.18 -10.41
CA ALA A 40 -11.08 -10.67 -9.47
C ALA A 40 -10.57 -9.50 -8.63
N PHE A 41 -10.78 -9.53 -7.34
CA PHE A 41 -10.25 -8.55 -6.41
C PHE A 41 -9.13 -9.16 -5.58
N TRP A 42 -8.25 -8.32 -5.10
CA TRP A 42 -7.29 -8.70 -4.09
C TRP A 42 -8.01 -9.15 -2.80
N ASP A 43 -7.60 -10.32 -2.28
CA ASP A 43 -8.07 -10.82 -1.00
C ASP A 43 -7.42 -10.02 0.13
N HIS A 44 -8.20 -9.13 0.72
CA HIS A 44 -7.72 -8.12 1.65
C HIS A 44 -7.23 -8.72 2.96
N TRP A 45 -6.12 -8.22 3.52
CA TRP A 45 -5.58 -8.63 4.83
C TRP A 45 -6.57 -8.48 5.98
N VAL A 46 -7.54 -7.58 5.85
CA VAL A 46 -8.66 -7.41 6.78
C VAL A 46 -9.93 -7.95 6.13
N PRO A 47 -10.40 -9.14 6.52
CA PRO A 47 -11.56 -9.81 5.86
C PRO A 47 -12.84 -8.96 5.80
N GLY A 48 -13.02 -8.06 6.78
CA GLY A 48 -14.17 -7.14 6.79
C GLY A 48 -14.27 -6.24 5.56
N SER A 49 -13.14 -5.91 4.90
CA SER A 49 -13.16 -5.14 3.65
C SER A 49 -13.76 -5.95 2.51
N ASN A 50 -13.39 -7.23 2.37
CA ASN A 50 -13.99 -8.13 1.38
C ASN A 50 -15.49 -8.33 1.62
N GLU A 51 -15.90 -8.52 2.88
CA GLU A 51 -17.31 -8.63 3.26
C GLU A 51 -18.11 -7.38 2.85
N ALA A 52 -17.54 -6.18 3.11
CA ALA A 52 -18.17 -4.91 2.71
C ALA A 52 -18.31 -4.83 1.19
N LEU A 53 -17.25 -5.17 0.45
CA LEU A 53 -17.29 -5.17 -1.01
C LEU A 53 -18.30 -6.17 -1.57
N GLN A 54 -18.46 -7.34 -0.95
CA GLN A 54 -19.51 -8.30 -1.31
C GLN A 54 -20.92 -7.74 -1.07
N VAL A 55 -21.14 -7.03 0.05
CA VAL A 55 -22.44 -6.40 0.34
C VAL A 55 -22.73 -5.31 -0.70
N LEU A 56 -21.78 -4.44 -0.96
CA LEU A 56 -21.88 -3.38 -1.99
C LEU A 56 -22.11 -3.97 -3.37
N GLY A 57 -21.41 -5.05 -3.72
CA GLY A 57 -21.59 -5.78 -4.98
C GLY A 57 -23.00 -6.31 -5.15
N ARG A 58 -23.59 -6.93 -4.12
CA ARG A 58 -24.98 -7.39 -4.17
C ARG A 58 -25.96 -6.23 -4.34
N GLN A 59 -25.79 -5.14 -3.60
CA GLN A 59 -26.66 -3.95 -3.72
C GLN A 59 -26.62 -3.34 -5.12
N TRP A 60 -25.44 -3.27 -5.73
CA TRP A 60 -25.29 -2.79 -7.09
C TRP A 60 -25.91 -3.76 -8.11
N ALA A 61 -25.65 -5.07 -7.96
CA ALA A 61 -26.13 -6.12 -8.86
C ALA A 61 -27.66 -6.14 -8.94
N GLU A 62 -28.34 -6.03 -7.78
CA GLU A 62 -29.81 -5.95 -7.71
C GLU A 62 -30.36 -4.73 -8.47
N ARG A 63 -29.76 -3.55 -8.28
CA ARG A 63 -30.18 -2.32 -8.95
C ARG A 63 -29.93 -2.34 -10.46
N SER A 64 -28.79 -2.92 -10.86
CA SER A 64 -28.31 -2.95 -12.24
C SER A 64 -28.88 -4.12 -13.04
N ARG A 65 -29.52 -5.09 -12.39
CA ARG A 65 -29.99 -6.36 -12.96
C ARG A 65 -28.87 -7.15 -13.64
N VAL A 66 -27.67 -7.07 -13.09
CA VAL A 66 -26.47 -7.77 -13.56
C VAL A 66 -26.17 -8.93 -12.61
N ASN A 67 -25.84 -10.07 -13.17
CA ASN A 67 -25.34 -11.20 -12.38
C ASN A 67 -23.85 -11.01 -12.11
N LEU A 68 -23.53 -10.53 -10.89
CA LEU A 68 -22.16 -10.18 -10.48
C LEU A 68 -21.51 -11.33 -9.71
N THR A 69 -20.30 -11.69 -10.09
CA THR A 69 -19.40 -12.58 -9.35
C THR A 69 -18.16 -11.83 -8.92
N LEU A 70 -17.82 -11.90 -7.64
CA LEU A 70 -16.60 -11.35 -7.07
C LEU A 70 -15.73 -12.51 -6.54
N ASP A 71 -14.57 -12.68 -7.16
CA ASP A 71 -13.56 -13.66 -6.74
C ASP A 71 -12.44 -12.91 -5.99
N PHE A 72 -12.11 -13.32 -4.76
CA PHE A 72 -11.04 -12.72 -3.97
C PHE A 72 -9.80 -13.61 -4.04
N ILE A 73 -8.69 -13.05 -4.53
CA ILE A 73 -7.46 -13.78 -4.80
C ILE A 73 -6.33 -13.15 -3.98
N ASN A 74 -5.68 -13.95 -3.15
CA ASN A 74 -4.59 -13.47 -2.31
C ASN A 74 -3.30 -13.23 -3.11
N THR A 75 -2.36 -12.49 -2.53
CA THR A 75 -1.03 -12.22 -3.11
C THR A 75 0.03 -13.21 -2.66
N THR A 76 -0.27 -14.10 -1.72
CA THR A 76 0.68 -15.12 -1.27
C THR A 76 1.09 -16.01 -2.43
N GLY A 77 2.38 -16.19 -2.64
CA GLY A 77 2.91 -16.93 -3.79
C GLY A 77 2.58 -16.29 -5.14
N ASN A 78 2.33 -14.99 -5.18
CA ASN A 78 1.99 -14.22 -6.39
C ASN A 78 0.70 -14.69 -7.10
N GLN A 79 -0.26 -15.27 -6.38
CA GLN A 79 -1.46 -15.86 -6.99
C GLN A 79 -2.25 -14.86 -7.84
N LEU A 80 -2.44 -13.62 -7.36
CA LEU A 80 -3.15 -12.60 -8.10
C LEU A 80 -2.39 -12.19 -9.39
N GLN A 81 -1.09 -12.02 -9.30
CA GLN A 81 -0.22 -11.68 -10.43
C GLN A 81 -0.19 -12.80 -11.48
N LEU A 82 -0.10 -14.06 -11.03
CA LEU A 82 -0.16 -15.23 -11.92
C LEU A 82 -1.52 -15.33 -12.60
N THR A 83 -2.61 -15.01 -11.89
CA THR A 83 -3.95 -14.95 -12.45
C THR A 83 -4.06 -13.87 -13.52
N ALA A 84 -3.54 -12.67 -13.25
CA ALA A 84 -3.52 -11.57 -14.22
C ALA A 84 -2.75 -11.97 -15.48
N ALA A 85 -1.55 -12.54 -15.34
CA ALA A 85 -0.72 -12.98 -16.44
C ALA A 85 -1.40 -14.08 -17.30
N ALA A 86 -2.02 -15.06 -16.64
CA ALA A 86 -2.73 -16.14 -17.34
C ALA A 86 -3.94 -15.61 -18.13
N GLN A 87 -4.71 -14.67 -17.55
CA GLN A 87 -5.86 -14.07 -18.23
C GLN A 87 -5.44 -13.18 -19.40
N ALA A 88 -4.39 -12.39 -19.25
CA ALA A 88 -3.83 -11.57 -20.30
C ALA A 88 -3.36 -12.43 -21.48
N GLN A 89 -2.65 -13.53 -21.20
CA GLN A 89 -2.18 -14.46 -22.23
C GLN A 89 -3.33 -15.17 -22.94
N ALA A 90 -4.30 -15.67 -22.19
CA ALA A 90 -5.44 -16.40 -22.71
C ALA A 90 -6.50 -15.51 -23.36
N ARG A 91 -6.46 -14.18 -23.15
CA ARG A 91 -7.49 -13.20 -23.49
C ARG A 91 -8.89 -13.66 -23.06
N SER A 92 -8.96 -14.22 -21.84
CA SER A 92 -10.21 -14.74 -21.26
C SER A 92 -10.09 -14.82 -19.74
N GLY A 93 -11.24 -14.80 -19.05
CA GLY A 93 -11.30 -14.89 -17.59
C GLY A 93 -12.32 -13.93 -17.00
N HIS A 94 -11.93 -13.13 -16.05
CA HIS A 94 -12.75 -12.07 -15.47
C HIS A 94 -12.92 -10.90 -16.45
N ASP A 95 -13.95 -10.08 -16.25
CA ASP A 95 -14.11 -8.82 -17.00
C ASP A 95 -13.19 -7.74 -16.46
N GLY A 96 -12.89 -7.75 -15.17
CA GLY A 96 -11.96 -6.85 -14.52
C GLY A 96 -11.17 -7.51 -13.40
N ILE A 97 -10.07 -6.88 -13.00
CA ILE A 97 -9.12 -7.43 -12.05
C ILE A 97 -8.43 -6.32 -11.25
N SER A 98 -8.20 -6.58 -9.95
CA SER A 98 -7.27 -5.78 -9.14
C SER A 98 -5.84 -5.98 -9.62
N LEU A 99 -5.15 -4.88 -9.80
CA LEU A 99 -3.76 -4.81 -10.23
C LEU A 99 -2.94 -4.08 -9.16
N GLY A 100 -1.80 -4.64 -8.83
CA GLY A 100 -0.84 -4.01 -7.95
C GLY A 100 -0.29 -2.71 -8.57
N PRO A 101 0.49 -1.92 -7.81
CA PRO A 101 0.90 -0.58 -8.23
C PRO A 101 1.57 -0.50 -9.60
N TRP A 102 2.23 -1.59 -10.02
CA TRP A 102 3.05 -1.60 -11.25
C TRP A 102 2.49 -2.43 -12.38
N ASP A 103 1.46 -3.23 -12.09
CA ASP A 103 0.94 -4.20 -13.05
C ASP A 103 0.26 -3.54 -14.25
N ILE A 104 -0.26 -2.32 -14.09
CA ILE A 104 -0.83 -1.54 -15.20
C ILE A 104 0.16 -1.40 -16.37
N GLY A 105 1.45 -1.16 -16.07
CA GLY A 105 2.49 -1.05 -17.09
C GLY A 105 2.65 -2.33 -17.93
N ALA A 106 2.48 -3.49 -17.31
CA ALA A 106 2.61 -4.79 -17.99
C ALA A 106 1.41 -5.12 -18.88
N TYR A 107 0.24 -4.55 -18.62
CA TYR A 107 -1.02 -4.92 -19.28
C TYR A 107 -1.72 -3.76 -19.99
N ALA A 108 -1.11 -2.59 -20.09
CA ALA A 108 -1.74 -1.36 -20.59
C ALA A 108 -2.48 -1.54 -21.92
N ASP A 109 -1.88 -2.24 -22.89
CA ASP A 109 -2.45 -2.50 -24.21
C ASP A 109 -3.62 -3.49 -24.22
N GLN A 110 -3.79 -4.20 -23.09
CA GLN A 110 -4.85 -5.20 -22.92
C GLN A 110 -5.97 -4.71 -22.00
N LEU A 111 -5.83 -3.49 -21.46
CA LEU A 111 -6.81 -2.86 -20.60
C LEU A 111 -7.66 -1.85 -21.36
N GLU A 112 -8.95 -1.83 -21.02
CA GLU A 112 -9.90 -0.84 -21.54
C GLU A 112 -9.55 0.56 -21.01
N PRO A 113 -9.48 1.59 -21.85
CA PRO A 113 -9.39 2.97 -21.40
C PRO A 113 -10.59 3.37 -20.56
N VAL A 114 -10.34 4.08 -19.45
CA VAL A 114 -11.38 4.48 -18.48
C VAL A 114 -11.41 6.00 -18.25
N ASP A 115 -10.92 6.78 -19.20
CA ASP A 115 -10.81 8.25 -19.09
C ASP A 115 -12.15 8.92 -18.80
N ASP A 116 -13.22 8.44 -19.43
CA ASP A 116 -14.59 8.89 -19.24
C ASP A 116 -15.06 8.70 -17.78
N LEU A 117 -14.78 7.52 -17.22
CA LEU A 117 -15.11 7.21 -15.82
C LEU A 117 -14.25 8.04 -14.86
N ILE A 118 -12.95 8.15 -15.11
CA ILE A 118 -12.05 8.92 -14.25
C ILE A 118 -12.40 10.40 -14.25
N ALA A 119 -12.73 10.98 -15.41
CA ALA A 119 -13.18 12.37 -15.48
C ALA A 119 -14.42 12.62 -14.58
N LYS A 120 -15.36 11.68 -14.59
CA LYS A 120 -16.56 11.74 -13.73
C LYS A 120 -16.19 11.61 -12.24
N LEU A 121 -15.33 10.68 -11.89
CA LEU A 121 -14.88 10.47 -10.50
C LEU A 121 -14.12 11.70 -9.96
N ILE A 122 -13.25 12.31 -10.77
CA ILE A 122 -12.53 13.54 -10.39
C ILE A 122 -13.51 14.71 -10.21
N ALA A 123 -14.47 14.86 -11.10
CA ALA A 123 -15.49 15.92 -11.00
C ALA A 123 -16.33 15.78 -9.72
N THR A 124 -16.56 14.53 -9.25
CA THR A 124 -17.38 14.24 -8.07
C THR A 124 -16.57 14.25 -6.78
N HIS A 125 -15.35 13.69 -6.80
CA HIS A 125 -14.57 13.38 -5.60
C HIS A 125 -13.28 14.19 -5.48
N GLY A 126 -13.02 15.11 -6.42
CA GLY A 126 -11.81 15.93 -6.43
C GLY A 126 -10.59 15.19 -7.00
N PRO A 127 -9.40 15.81 -6.88
CA PRO A 127 -8.19 15.29 -7.52
C PRO A 127 -7.80 13.92 -6.97
N ILE A 128 -7.20 13.13 -7.84
CA ILE A 128 -6.59 11.85 -7.50
C ILE A 128 -5.14 12.09 -7.03
N ASN A 129 -4.66 11.27 -6.10
CA ASN A 129 -3.28 11.28 -5.66
C ASN A 129 -2.34 11.16 -6.87
N PRO A 130 -1.33 12.04 -7.02
CA PRO A 130 -0.43 12.05 -8.19
C PRO A 130 0.30 10.73 -8.42
N VAL A 131 0.59 9.97 -7.36
CA VAL A 131 1.23 8.64 -7.47
C VAL A 131 0.28 7.64 -8.11
N ALA A 132 -0.98 7.63 -7.66
CA ALA A 132 -2.01 6.76 -8.22
C ALA A 132 -2.28 7.10 -9.70
N GLU A 133 -2.31 8.39 -10.03
CA GLU A 133 -2.42 8.85 -11.42
C GLU A 133 -1.24 8.37 -12.28
N PHE A 134 0.00 8.59 -11.81
CA PHE A 134 1.22 8.18 -12.52
C PHE A 134 1.22 6.67 -12.82
N LEU A 135 0.79 5.86 -11.86
CA LEU A 135 0.78 4.40 -12.00
C LEU A 135 -0.36 3.88 -12.88
N ALA A 136 -1.51 4.54 -12.88
CA ALA A 136 -2.69 4.11 -13.62
C ALA A 136 -2.75 4.61 -15.07
N LYS A 137 -1.89 5.58 -15.44
CA LYS A 137 -1.83 6.13 -16.80
C LYS A 137 -0.72 5.50 -17.64
N ARG A 138 -1.02 5.25 -18.93
CA ARG A 138 -0.05 4.91 -19.97
C ARG A 138 -0.45 5.59 -21.27
N ASP A 139 0.52 6.16 -21.96
CA ASP A 139 0.32 6.87 -23.25
C ASP A 139 -0.78 7.94 -23.19
N GLY A 140 -0.85 8.65 -22.05
CA GLY A 140 -1.83 9.70 -21.81
C GLY A 140 -3.22 9.21 -21.44
N ALA A 141 -3.53 7.91 -21.49
CA ALA A 141 -4.82 7.34 -21.17
C ALA A 141 -4.84 6.64 -19.80
N TRP A 142 -5.95 6.72 -19.12
CA TRP A 142 -6.19 5.95 -17.90
C TRP A 142 -6.48 4.48 -18.24
N ARG A 143 -5.65 3.58 -17.75
CA ARG A 143 -5.76 2.13 -17.98
C ARG A 143 -6.38 1.35 -16.83
N GLY A 144 -6.78 2.05 -15.79
CA GLY A 144 -7.50 1.48 -14.66
C GLY A 144 -7.99 2.55 -13.70
N VAL A 145 -8.88 2.16 -12.82
CA VAL A 145 -9.47 3.03 -11.79
C VAL A 145 -8.66 2.85 -10.50
N PRO A 146 -8.03 3.91 -9.96
CA PRO A 146 -7.39 3.83 -8.66
C PRO A 146 -8.37 3.35 -7.59
N ALA A 147 -8.01 2.28 -6.89
CA ALA A 147 -8.90 1.58 -6.00
C ALA A 147 -9.06 2.30 -4.65
N THR A 148 -10.28 2.34 -4.15
CA THR A 148 -10.60 2.84 -2.80
C THR A 148 -10.34 1.80 -1.71
N SER A 149 -10.20 0.52 -2.08
CA SER A 149 -9.83 -0.58 -1.19
C SER A 149 -8.47 -1.16 -1.59
N GLY A 150 -7.65 -1.48 -0.60
CA GLY A 150 -6.28 -1.99 -0.75
C GLY A 150 -5.19 -0.91 -0.78
N THR A 151 -5.52 0.31 -1.15
CA THR A 151 -4.58 1.43 -1.21
C THR A 151 -4.15 1.85 0.20
N GLN A 152 -2.85 1.96 0.43
CA GLN A 152 -2.29 2.21 1.77
C GLN A 152 -1.00 3.02 1.77
N ASN A 153 -0.67 3.59 2.93
CA ASN A 153 0.66 4.08 3.29
C ASN A 153 1.38 3.06 4.17
N LYS A 154 2.71 3.05 4.11
CA LYS A 154 3.55 2.15 4.92
C LYS A 154 4.49 2.91 5.86
N PRO A 155 3.99 3.63 6.88
CA PRO A 155 4.83 4.17 7.95
C PRO A 155 5.37 3.05 8.84
N ALA A 156 6.00 3.40 9.96
CA ALA A 156 6.47 2.42 10.93
C ALA A 156 5.36 2.04 11.92
N CYS A 157 5.17 0.74 12.13
CA CYS A 157 4.49 0.19 13.30
C CYS A 157 5.55 -0.26 14.30
N VAL A 158 5.53 0.32 15.49
CA VAL A 158 6.54 0.08 16.53
C VAL A 158 5.92 -0.50 17.78
N ARG A 159 6.65 -1.37 18.44
CA ARG A 159 6.42 -1.76 19.83
C ARG A 159 6.99 -0.66 20.71
N PHE A 160 6.13 0.24 21.21
CA PHE A 160 6.59 1.39 22.00
C PHE A 160 7.29 0.98 23.30
N ASP A 161 6.87 -0.13 23.90
CA ASP A 161 7.49 -0.72 25.08
C ASP A 161 8.94 -1.16 24.80
N LEU A 162 9.18 -1.90 23.71
CA LEU A 162 10.51 -2.36 23.31
C LEU A 162 11.42 -1.20 22.88
N MET A 163 10.86 -0.23 22.15
CA MET A 163 11.62 0.97 21.76
C MET A 163 12.06 1.80 22.97
N GLN A 164 11.19 1.97 23.94
CA GLN A 164 11.53 2.65 25.20
C GLN A 164 12.57 1.86 25.99
N GLN A 165 12.36 0.56 26.14
CA GLN A 165 13.22 -0.29 26.99
C GLN A 165 14.63 -0.46 26.43
N HIS A 166 14.74 -0.69 25.10
CA HIS A 166 16.01 -1.09 24.50
C HIS A 166 16.69 0.02 23.71
N ALA A 167 15.93 0.84 22.97
CA ALA A 167 16.48 1.97 22.25
C ALA A 167 16.53 3.28 23.04
N GLY A 168 15.76 3.38 24.14
CA GLY A 168 15.64 4.60 24.92
C GLY A 168 14.78 5.68 24.25
N LEU A 169 13.89 5.28 23.35
CA LEU A 169 13.05 6.20 22.56
C LEU A 169 11.59 6.13 23.02
N ASP A 170 11.10 7.19 23.64
CA ASP A 170 9.67 7.33 23.95
C ASP A 170 8.91 7.81 22.69
N VAL A 171 8.58 6.86 21.82
CA VAL A 171 7.92 7.15 20.56
C VAL A 171 6.53 7.75 20.72
N ARG A 172 5.86 7.54 21.86
CA ARG A 172 4.55 8.14 22.16
C ARG A 172 4.69 9.62 22.55
N ALA A 173 5.73 9.96 23.29
CA ALA A 173 6.04 11.35 23.58
C ALA A 173 6.54 12.10 22.34
N MET A 174 7.32 11.44 21.47
CA MET A 174 7.79 12.01 20.21
C MET A 174 6.62 12.25 19.22
N TRP A 175 5.67 11.32 19.17
CA TRP A 175 4.55 11.32 18.22
C TRP A 175 3.22 11.05 18.95
N PRO A 176 2.75 11.99 19.78
CA PRO A 176 1.53 11.77 20.56
C PRO A 176 0.29 11.75 19.64
N ALA A 177 -0.68 10.91 20.03
CA ALA A 177 -1.95 10.85 19.33
C ALA A 177 -2.71 12.20 19.45
N ARG A 178 -3.27 12.67 18.33
CA ARG A 178 -4.10 13.89 18.27
C ARG A 178 -3.40 15.19 18.67
N ALA A 179 -2.08 15.18 18.75
CA ALA A 179 -1.29 16.34 19.09
C ALA A 179 -0.15 16.56 18.09
N GLU A 180 0.44 17.72 18.14
CA GLU A 180 1.66 17.98 17.38
C GLU A 180 2.80 17.10 17.90
N ARG A 181 3.81 16.90 17.03
CA ARG A 181 5.02 16.16 17.38
C ARG A 181 5.70 16.77 18.59
N GLY A 182 6.12 15.90 19.50
CA GLY A 182 6.78 16.27 20.75
C GLY A 182 8.30 16.31 20.64
N PRO A 183 8.97 16.49 21.79
CA PRO A 183 10.43 16.51 21.87
C PRO A 183 11.07 15.26 21.30
N GLY A 184 12.18 15.43 20.57
CA GLY A 184 12.92 14.32 19.96
C GLY A 184 12.38 13.85 18.61
N ALA A 185 11.19 14.27 18.17
CA ALA A 185 10.63 13.88 16.89
C ALA A 185 11.51 14.33 15.68
N ASP A 186 12.18 15.47 15.80
CA ASP A 186 13.06 15.99 14.76
C ASP A 186 14.36 15.20 14.65
N THR A 187 14.76 14.47 15.67
CA THR A 187 15.95 13.60 15.65
C THR A 187 15.68 12.24 15.03
N TRP A 188 14.41 11.92 14.67
CA TRP A 188 14.07 10.67 14.04
C TRP A 188 14.48 10.66 12.57
N ASN A 189 15.74 10.34 12.33
CA ASN A 189 16.39 10.21 11.03
C ASN A 189 17.01 8.82 10.88
N TRP A 190 17.61 8.51 9.72
CA TRP A 190 18.17 7.19 9.45
C TRP A 190 19.36 6.84 10.34
N ASP A 191 20.11 7.81 10.88
CA ASP A 191 21.19 7.54 11.84
C ASP A 191 20.62 7.11 13.21
N THR A 192 19.60 7.81 13.71
CA THR A 192 18.89 7.41 14.93
C THR A 192 18.19 6.08 14.74
N PHE A 193 17.63 5.83 13.57
CA PHE A 193 17.02 4.56 13.21
C PHE A 193 18.04 3.42 13.26
N LEU A 194 19.22 3.59 12.66
CA LEU A 194 20.30 2.62 12.68
C LEU A 194 20.77 2.31 14.11
N ALA A 195 20.96 3.35 14.92
CA ALA A 195 21.34 3.18 16.33
C ALA A 195 20.27 2.43 17.15
N ALA A 196 18.98 2.69 16.88
CA ALA A 196 17.88 1.96 17.50
C ALA A 196 17.82 0.49 17.02
N ALA A 197 18.05 0.25 15.73
CA ALA A 197 18.10 -1.10 15.17
C ALA A 197 19.22 -1.93 15.80
N GLU A 198 20.42 -1.36 15.97
CA GLU A 198 21.55 -2.02 16.63
C GLU A 198 21.23 -2.40 18.07
N LYS A 199 20.67 -1.48 18.87
CA LYS A 199 20.30 -1.73 20.26
C LYS A 199 19.20 -2.79 20.39
N CYS A 200 18.16 -2.71 19.56
CA CYS A 200 17.09 -3.70 19.57
C CYS A 200 17.58 -5.07 19.09
N HIS A 201 18.49 -5.14 18.13
CA HIS A 201 19.13 -6.37 17.69
C HIS A 201 19.94 -7.01 18.83
N ALA A 202 20.77 -6.23 19.51
CA ALA A 202 21.57 -6.70 20.66
C ALA A 202 20.70 -7.22 21.81
N ALA A 203 19.48 -6.68 21.95
CA ALA A 203 18.48 -7.13 22.93
C ALA A 203 17.65 -8.36 22.47
N GLY A 204 17.86 -8.88 21.26
CA GLY A 204 17.12 -10.02 20.74
C GLY A 204 15.72 -9.70 20.19
N VAL A 205 15.44 -8.42 19.95
CA VAL A 205 14.18 -7.91 19.40
C VAL A 205 14.43 -7.04 18.14
N PRO A 206 15.11 -7.58 17.11
CA PRO A 206 15.50 -6.83 15.93
C PRO A 206 14.31 -6.20 15.21
N PHE A 207 14.57 -5.22 14.36
CA PHE A 207 13.55 -4.70 13.46
C PHE A 207 13.18 -5.73 12.40
N GLY A 208 11.90 -5.90 12.12
CA GLY A 208 11.36 -6.87 11.19
C GLY A 208 11.19 -6.29 9.78
N LEU A 209 12.30 -6.03 9.09
CA LEU A 209 12.30 -5.41 7.77
C LEU A 209 12.72 -6.41 6.69
N PRO A 210 11.87 -6.70 5.70
CA PRO A 210 12.26 -7.55 4.57
C PRO A 210 13.35 -6.86 3.73
N MET A 211 14.26 -7.67 3.16
CA MET A 211 15.32 -7.23 2.25
C MET A 211 15.28 -7.99 0.91
N GLY A 212 14.27 -8.84 0.72
CA GLY A 212 14.09 -9.66 -0.48
C GLY A 212 13.56 -8.88 -1.69
N GLN A 213 12.97 -9.63 -2.63
CA GLN A 213 12.47 -9.08 -3.89
C GLN A 213 10.94 -8.95 -3.88
N PHE A 214 10.37 -8.52 -2.77
CA PHE A 214 8.94 -8.31 -2.56
C PHE A 214 8.62 -6.84 -2.33
N THR A 215 7.36 -6.51 -2.49
CA THR A 215 6.82 -5.15 -2.41
C THR A 215 7.27 -4.41 -1.16
N ASP A 216 7.16 -5.02 0.02
CA ASP A 216 7.49 -4.36 1.28
C ASP A 216 8.98 -4.00 1.39
N ALA A 217 9.87 -4.87 0.86
CA ALA A 217 11.30 -4.57 0.82
C ALA A 217 11.62 -3.41 -0.13
N VAL A 218 11.05 -3.46 -1.34
CA VAL A 218 11.26 -2.42 -2.37
C VAL A 218 10.77 -1.07 -1.89
N ASP A 219 9.64 -1.05 -1.19
CA ASP A 219 8.99 0.17 -0.72
C ASP A 219 9.79 0.89 0.35
N TRP A 220 10.20 0.20 1.43
CA TRP A 220 10.94 0.89 2.49
C TRP A 220 12.36 1.31 2.07
N VAL A 221 13.04 0.47 1.27
CA VAL A 221 14.34 0.84 0.68
C VAL A 221 14.16 2.01 -0.27
N GLY A 222 13.05 2.08 -0.98
CA GLY A 222 12.73 3.20 -1.83
C GLY A 222 12.52 4.49 -1.08
N ALA A 223 11.80 4.46 0.03
CA ALA A 223 11.63 5.62 0.91
C ALA A 223 12.98 6.11 1.47
N LEU A 224 13.85 5.18 1.83
CA LEU A 224 15.23 5.49 2.22
C LEU A 224 16.00 6.17 1.06
N PHE A 225 15.95 5.62 -0.15
CA PHE A 225 16.63 6.22 -1.31
C PHE A 225 16.14 7.64 -1.57
N LEU A 226 14.83 7.86 -1.59
CA LEU A 226 14.24 9.19 -1.78
C LEU A 226 14.70 10.17 -0.70
N SER A 227 14.81 9.72 0.54
CA SER A 227 15.23 10.58 1.66
C SER A 227 16.69 11.04 1.56
N TYR A 228 17.50 10.31 0.80
CA TYR A 228 18.87 10.71 0.45
C TYR A 228 18.96 11.41 -0.92
N GLY A 229 17.86 11.55 -1.65
CA GLY A 229 17.84 12.03 -3.03
C GLY A 229 18.58 11.10 -4.00
N ALA A 230 18.59 9.80 -3.68
CA ALA A 230 19.26 8.76 -4.46
C ALA A 230 18.36 8.31 -5.60
N ALA A 231 18.63 8.74 -6.80
CA ALA A 231 17.96 8.30 -8.02
C ALA A 231 18.81 7.29 -8.78
N MET A 232 18.19 6.24 -9.31
CA MET A 232 18.86 5.27 -10.18
C MET A 232 18.88 5.72 -11.64
N THR A 233 17.93 6.56 -12.03
CA THR A 233 17.79 7.11 -13.38
C THR A 233 17.43 8.58 -13.34
N ASP A 234 17.57 9.26 -14.48
CA ASP A 234 16.94 10.56 -14.73
C ASP A 234 15.50 10.39 -15.30
N ALA A 235 14.81 11.51 -15.53
CA ALA A 235 13.45 11.52 -16.08
C ALA A 235 13.35 10.96 -17.52
N ARG A 236 14.47 10.82 -18.22
CA ARG A 236 14.55 10.18 -19.54
C ARG A 236 14.92 8.70 -19.44
N GLY A 237 15.07 8.19 -18.23
CA GLY A 237 15.49 6.82 -17.96
C GLY A 237 16.98 6.57 -18.12
N ASN A 238 17.83 7.59 -18.30
CA ASN A 238 19.27 7.36 -18.34
C ASN A 238 19.77 6.97 -16.95
N PRO A 239 20.67 5.97 -16.84
CA PRO A 239 21.25 5.63 -15.56
C PRO A 239 22.01 6.81 -14.95
N THR A 240 21.76 7.08 -13.67
CA THR A 240 22.46 8.11 -12.89
C THR A 240 23.37 7.47 -11.84
N ILE A 241 24.06 6.40 -12.22
CA ILE A 241 24.79 5.52 -11.30
C ILE A 241 26.22 5.99 -11.05
N ARG A 242 26.92 6.37 -12.14
CA ARG A 242 28.32 6.79 -12.05
C ARG A 242 28.43 8.09 -11.26
N ASN A 243 29.36 8.13 -10.31
CA ASN A 243 29.63 9.31 -9.47
C ASN A 243 28.42 9.81 -8.67
N ASN A 244 27.40 8.99 -8.46
CA ASN A 244 26.24 9.33 -7.64
C ASN A 244 26.54 9.10 -6.15
N ALA A 245 27.06 10.11 -5.47
CA ALA A 245 27.39 10.03 -4.05
C ALA A 245 26.12 9.76 -3.19
N LYS A 246 24.97 10.33 -3.55
CA LYS A 246 23.71 10.14 -2.83
C LYS A 246 23.25 8.67 -2.90
N LEU A 247 23.37 8.05 -4.07
CA LEU A 247 23.02 6.63 -4.25
C LEU A 247 23.96 5.72 -3.43
N ARG A 248 25.26 6.01 -3.45
CA ARG A 248 26.25 5.29 -2.64
C ARG A 248 25.94 5.37 -1.16
N THR A 249 25.64 6.57 -0.67
CA THR A 249 25.30 6.79 0.74
C THR A 249 24.02 6.06 1.14
N ALA A 250 22.99 6.06 0.30
CA ALA A 250 21.73 5.36 0.57
C ALA A 250 21.94 3.84 0.59
N ILE A 251 22.71 3.28 -0.35
CA ILE A 251 23.04 1.85 -0.36
C ILE A 251 23.86 1.47 0.90
N ASP A 252 24.88 2.28 1.24
CA ASP A 252 25.70 2.04 2.45
C ASP A 252 24.87 2.05 3.73
N MET A 253 23.91 2.99 3.86
CA MET A 253 22.97 3.01 4.99
C MET A 253 22.12 1.74 5.04
N ALA A 254 21.55 1.31 3.91
CA ALA A 254 20.76 0.08 3.87
C ALA A 254 21.59 -1.16 4.21
N VAL A 255 22.84 -1.23 3.74
CA VAL A 255 23.79 -2.30 4.09
C VAL A 255 24.13 -2.27 5.59
N LYS A 256 24.30 -1.11 6.19
CA LYS A 256 24.50 -0.99 7.65
C LYS A 256 23.29 -1.47 8.42
N ILE A 257 22.08 -1.04 8.04
CA ILE A 257 20.83 -1.48 8.67
C ILE A 257 20.67 -2.99 8.58
N SER A 258 20.96 -3.59 7.42
CA SER A 258 20.76 -5.02 7.20
C SER A 258 21.56 -5.91 8.18
N LYS A 259 22.66 -5.42 8.74
CA LYS A 259 23.48 -6.14 9.74
C LYS A 259 22.76 -6.35 11.08
N PHE A 260 21.73 -5.55 11.36
CA PHE A 260 20.97 -5.57 12.60
C PHE A 260 19.55 -6.11 12.43
N LEU A 261 19.24 -6.66 11.25
CA LEU A 261 17.99 -7.36 10.97
C LEU A 261 18.13 -8.87 11.21
N PRO A 262 17.02 -9.62 11.26
CA PRO A 262 17.08 -11.08 11.25
C PRO A 262 17.85 -11.62 10.03
N ASN A 263 18.59 -12.71 10.21
CA ASN A 263 19.47 -13.24 9.15
C ASN A 263 18.72 -13.71 7.90
N ASP A 264 17.45 -14.07 8.04
CA ASP A 264 16.58 -14.62 6.99
C ASP A 264 15.77 -13.55 6.22
N VAL A 265 15.92 -12.25 6.54
CA VAL A 265 15.15 -11.15 5.91
C VAL A 265 15.25 -11.08 4.39
N TRP A 266 16.31 -11.66 3.82
CA TRP A 266 16.52 -11.73 2.38
C TRP A 266 15.59 -12.70 1.67
N ALA A 267 15.03 -13.65 2.41
CA ALA A 267 14.05 -14.64 1.93
C ALA A 267 12.61 -14.31 2.36
N TRP A 268 12.40 -13.19 3.05
CA TRP A 268 11.08 -12.80 3.55
C TRP A 268 10.15 -12.37 2.41
N ASP A 269 8.89 -12.78 2.54
CA ASP A 269 7.74 -12.35 1.73
C ASP A 269 6.98 -11.18 2.38
N ASP A 270 5.91 -10.70 1.72
CA ASP A 270 5.08 -9.57 2.21
C ASP A 270 4.30 -9.89 3.50
N GLY A 271 4.21 -11.15 3.92
CA GLY A 271 3.60 -11.54 5.20
C GLY A 271 4.59 -11.71 6.34
N SER A 272 5.88 -11.69 6.07
CA SER A 272 6.92 -12.03 7.06
C SER A 272 7.08 -10.96 8.14
N ASN A 273 6.99 -9.68 7.80
CA ASN A 273 7.03 -8.58 8.75
C ASN A 273 5.83 -8.61 9.72
N ASN A 274 4.65 -8.99 9.24
CA ASN A 274 3.46 -9.18 10.08
C ASN A 274 3.72 -10.32 11.09
N ARG A 275 4.26 -11.46 10.61
CA ARG A 275 4.64 -12.59 11.49
C ARG A 275 5.70 -12.20 12.50
N ALA A 276 6.68 -11.39 12.11
CA ALA A 276 7.72 -10.89 13.01
C ALA A 276 7.11 -10.03 14.14
N LEU A 277 6.19 -9.14 13.81
CA LEU A 277 5.51 -8.30 14.82
C LEU A 277 4.68 -9.13 15.78
N ILE A 278 3.79 -10.01 15.29
CA ILE A 278 2.90 -10.82 16.15
C ILE A 278 3.65 -11.84 16.99
N SER A 279 4.84 -12.26 16.58
CA SER A 279 5.69 -13.13 17.42
C SER A 279 6.19 -12.44 18.69
N GLY A 280 6.01 -11.12 18.81
CA GLY A 280 6.51 -10.29 19.91
C GLY A 280 8.03 -10.07 19.88
N ARG A 281 8.73 -10.56 18.86
CA ARG A 281 10.20 -10.51 18.76
C ARG A 281 10.73 -9.36 17.90
N SER A 282 9.87 -8.52 17.36
CA SER A 282 10.27 -7.38 16.55
C SER A 282 9.84 -6.08 17.18
N ALA A 283 10.78 -5.15 17.33
CA ALA A 283 10.51 -3.84 17.91
C ALA A 283 9.88 -2.85 16.89
N LEU A 284 10.07 -3.08 15.59
CA LEU A 284 9.56 -2.21 14.54
C LEU A 284 9.39 -2.98 13.22
N VAL A 285 8.32 -2.66 12.49
CA VAL A 285 8.12 -3.07 11.09
C VAL A 285 7.63 -1.86 10.27
N PHE A 286 7.94 -1.84 8.97
CA PHE A 286 7.37 -0.88 8.03
C PHE A 286 6.22 -1.57 7.28
N ASN A 287 5.06 -1.54 7.80
CA ASN A 287 3.79 -1.98 7.19
C ASN A 287 2.65 -1.89 8.21
N PRO A 288 2.34 -0.72 8.79
CA PRO A 288 1.48 -0.64 9.95
C PRO A 288 0.04 -1.08 9.70
N PRO A 289 -0.61 -0.79 8.54
CA PRO A 289 -2.00 -1.19 8.40
C PRO A 289 -2.19 -2.70 8.47
N SER A 290 -1.41 -3.48 7.73
CA SER A 290 -1.54 -4.95 7.72
C SER A 290 -0.96 -5.57 9.00
N ALA A 291 0.20 -5.13 9.46
CA ALA A 291 0.82 -5.63 10.67
C ALA A 291 -0.07 -5.39 11.90
N TRP A 292 -0.65 -4.19 12.00
CA TRP A 292 -1.60 -3.83 13.05
C TRP A 292 -2.89 -4.66 12.98
N ALA A 293 -3.47 -4.81 11.79
CA ALA A 293 -4.69 -5.61 11.60
C ALA A 293 -4.48 -7.08 11.99
N VAL A 294 -3.34 -7.65 11.59
CA VAL A 294 -2.98 -9.02 11.96
C VAL A 294 -2.71 -9.12 13.46
N ALA A 295 -2.01 -8.16 14.07
CA ALA A 295 -1.77 -8.14 15.51
C ALA A 295 -3.07 -8.05 16.31
N LYS A 296 -4.01 -7.19 15.92
CA LYS A 296 -5.34 -7.10 16.58
C LYS A 296 -6.07 -8.44 16.58
N ARG A 297 -5.98 -9.18 15.49
CA ARG A 297 -6.67 -10.46 15.31
C ARG A 297 -5.98 -11.61 16.04
N ASP A 298 -4.66 -11.74 15.88
CA ASP A 298 -3.91 -12.95 16.22
C ASP A 298 -3.06 -12.81 17.50
N ALA A 299 -2.72 -11.58 17.90
CA ALA A 299 -1.89 -11.29 19.06
C ALA A 299 -2.31 -9.97 19.74
N PRO A 300 -3.53 -9.88 20.35
CA PRO A 300 -4.05 -8.64 20.94
C PRO A 300 -3.11 -8.00 21.95
N GLN A 301 -2.42 -8.81 22.74
CA GLN A 301 -1.43 -8.34 23.73
C GLN A 301 -0.22 -7.63 23.07
N VAL A 302 0.14 -8.00 21.84
CA VAL A 302 1.15 -7.28 21.03
C VAL A 302 0.55 -6.00 20.49
N ALA A 303 -0.68 -6.06 19.98
CA ALA A 303 -1.38 -4.91 19.42
C ALA A 303 -1.50 -3.76 20.42
N GLU A 304 -1.77 -4.04 21.69
CA GLU A 304 -1.87 -3.05 22.76
C GLU A 304 -0.56 -2.29 22.99
N GLN A 305 0.57 -2.86 22.59
CA GLN A 305 1.91 -2.24 22.70
C GLN A 305 2.38 -1.62 21.38
N CYS A 306 1.54 -1.57 20.36
CA CYS A 306 1.88 -0.98 19.07
C CYS A 306 1.57 0.52 19.03
N TRP A 307 2.39 1.25 18.26
CA TRP A 307 2.24 2.66 17.96
C TRP A 307 2.65 2.94 16.53
N THR A 308 2.06 3.92 15.89
CA THR A 308 2.43 4.32 14.53
C THR A 308 3.29 5.58 14.58
N ILE A 309 4.43 5.55 13.92
CA ILE A 309 5.32 6.70 13.77
C ILE A 309 5.72 6.88 12.30
N PRO A 310 6.16 8.09 11.89
CA PRO A 310 6.62 8.31 10.52
C PRO A 310 7.89 7.52 10.19
N MET A 311 8.16 7.37 8.90
CA MET A 311 9.46 6.91 8.41
C MET A 311 10.58 7.85 8.91
N PRO A 312 11.83 7.38 9.05
CA PRO A 312 12.96 8.25 9.36
C PRO A 312 13.18 9.31 8.28
N SER A 313 13.68 10.47 8.64
CA SER A 313 14.11 11.49 7.68
C SER A 313 15.55 11.27 7.22
N GLY A 314 15.84 11.69 5.99
CA GLY A 314 17.18 11.87 5.48
C GLY A 314 17.42 13.32 5.10
N PRO A 315 18.55 13.63 4.41
CA PRO A 315 18.91 14.99 4.01
C PRO A 315 17.88 15.69 3.12
N GLU A 316 17.17 14.95 2.28
CA GLU A 316 16.14 15.50 1.37
C GLU A 316 14.74 15.47 2.00
N GLY A 317 14.62 15.05 3.25
CA GLY A 317 13.38 15.01 3.98
C GLY A 317 12.90 13.62 4.33
N ARG A 318 11.59 13.51 4.57
CA ARG A 318 10.90 12.31 5.03
C ARG A 318 9.94 11.84 3.96
N PHE A 319 10.06 10.59 3.57
CA PHE A 319 9.24 9.98 2.53
C PHE A 319 8.52 8.76 3.09
N ILE A 320 7.32 8.52 2.60
CA ILE A 320 6.52 7.35 2.96
C ILE A 320 6.20 6.57 1.69
N ALA A 321 6.28 5.26 1.77
CA ALA A 321 5.81 4.42 0.69
C ALA A 321 4.28 4.49 0.63
N TYR A 322 3.76 4.91 -0.52
CA TYR A 322 2.34 4.89 -0.85
C TYR A 322 2.10 3.80 -1.88
N LEU A 323 1.20 2.88 -1.56
CA LEU A 323 0.89 1.70 -2.36
C LEU A 323 -0.55 1.79 -2.87
N PRO A 324 -0.80 2.49 -3.99
CA PRO A 324 -2.13 2.54 -4.58
C PRO A 324 -2.40 1.27 -5.38
N TRP A 325 -3.53 0.62 -5.09
CA TRP A 325 -4.07 -0.41 -5.96
C TRP A 325 -4.87 0.21 -7.09
N THR A 326 -5.02 -0.54 -8.18
CA THR A 326 -5.79 -0.11 -9.35
C THR A 326 -6.67 -1.26 -9.80
N THR A 327 -7.89 -0.98 -10.25
CA THR A 327 -8.75 -1.99 -10.85
C THR A 327 -8.83 -1.74 -12.36
N GLY A 328 -8.33 -2.69 -13.14
CA GLY A 328 -8.39 -2.68 -14.59
C GLY A 328 -9.63 -3.41 -15.10
N ILE A 329 -10.12 -2.99 -16.26
CA ILE A 329 -11.11 -3.71 -17.06
C ILE A 329 -10.37 -4.31 -18.26
N TRP A 330 -10.48 -5.61 -18.47
CA TRP A 330 -9.84 -6.23 -19.62
C TRP A 330 -10.51 -5.80 -20.92
N ALA A 331 -9.72 -5.50 -21.97
CA ALA A 331 -10.24 -5.14 -23.29
C ALA A 331 -11.05 -6.28 -23.93
N PHE A 332 -10.78 -7.54 -23.56
CA PHE A 332 -11.56 -8.71 -23.95
C PHE A 332 -12.81 -8.94 -23.07
N GLY A 333 -12.99 -8.17 -21.98
CA GLY A 333 -14.19 -8.23 -21.11
C GLY A 333 -15.47 -7.97 -21.92
N ARG A 334 -16.50 -8.73 -21.60
CA ARG A 334 -17.73 -8.73 -22.41
C ARG A 334 -18.73 -7.65 -22.05
N ASN A 335 -18.72 -7.21 -20.79
CA ASN A 335 -19.71 -6.27 -20.26
C ASN A 335 -19.02 -5.00 -19.69
N LYS A 336 -18.30 -4.29 -20.56
CA LYS A 336 -17.51 -3.11 -20.17
C LYS A 336 -18.34 -1.98 -19.58
N GLY A 337 -19.57 -1.78 -20.07
CA GLY A 337 -20.48 -0.76 -19.53
C GLY A 337 -20.88 -1.07 -18.08
N ALA A 338 -21.25 -2.32 -17.81
CA ALA A 338 -21.54 -2.74 -16.44
C ALA A 338 -20.27 -2.69 -15.54
N ALA A 339 -19.11 -3.04 -16.09
CA ALA A 339 -17.83 -2.96 -15.37
C ALA A 339 -17.52 -1.52 -14.96
N LYS A 340 -17.62 -0.55 -15.86
CA LYS A 340 -17.44 0.88 -15.56
C LYS A 340 -18.45 1.36 -14.52
N SER A 341 -19.73 0.99 -14.67
CA SER A 341 -20.79 1.35 -13.71
C SER A 341 -20.55 0.75 -12.31
N PHE A 342 -20.05 -0.47 -12.24
CA PHE A 342 -19.70 -1.09 -10.96
C PHE A 342 -18.52 -0.40 -10.30
N LEU A 343 -17.46 -0.11 -11.06
CA LEU A 343 -16.30 0.62 -10.54
C LEU A 343 -16.67 2.03 -10.09
N GLU A 344 -17.57 2.72 -10.81
CA GLU A 344 -18.10 4.01 -10.38
C GLU A 344 -18.81 3.89 -9.03
N PHE A 345 -19.67 2.87 -8.87
CA PHE A 345 -20.41 2.65 -7.64
C PHE A 345 -19.50 2.37 -6.44
N ILE A 346 -18.53 1.46 -6.57
CA ILE A 346 -17.62 1.15 -5.46
C ILE A 346 -16.58 2.26 -5.18
N SER A 347 -16.40 3.18 -6.11
CA SER A 347 -15.59 4.38 -5.94
C SER A 347 -16.38 5.57 -5.39
N SER A 348 -17.68 5.42 -5.11
CA SER A 348 -18.45 6.46 -4.43
C SER A 348 -17.94 6.68 -3.01
N ARG A 349 -18.14 7.90 -2.48
CA ARG A 349 -17.71 8.22 -1.12
C ARG A 349 -18.30 7.28 -0.07
N GLU A 350 -19.59 6.97 -0.20
CA GLU A 350 -20.30 6.08 0.72
C GLU A 350 -19.75 4.64 0.68
N ALA A 351 -19.47 4.14 -0.51
CA ALA A 351 -18.89 2.81 -0.66
C ALA A 351 -17.44 2.76 -0.15
N ALA A 352 -16.64 3.77 -0.46
CA ALA A 352 -15.27 3.90 0.03
C ALA A 352 -15.21 4.00 1.56
N GLU A 353 -16.09 4.80 2.17
CA GLU A 353 -16.17 4.92 3.63
C GLU A 353 -16.59 3.59 4.28
N ALA A 354 -17.55 2.88 3.69
CA ALA A 354 -17.99 1.58 4.19
C ALA A 354 -16.87 0.53 4.17
N THR A 355 -16.09 0.45 3.10
CA THR A 355 -14.93 -0.45 3.03
C THR A 355 -13.84 -0.02 4.00
N THR A 356 -13.54 1.28 4.10
CA THR A 356 -12.52 1.83 5.02
C THR A 356 -12.87 1.58 6.49
N ILE A 357 -14.13 1.72 6.88
CA ILE A 357 -14.59 1.37 8.24
C ILE A 357 -14.40 -0.12 8.50
N ARG A 358 -14.78 -0.98 7.56
CA ARG A 358 -14.69 -2.44 7.72
C ARG A 358 -13.26 -2.96 7.65
N SER A 359 -12.35 -2.21 7.04
CA SER A 359 -10.91 -2.47 7.10
C SER A 359 -10.21 -1.89 8.34
N GLY A 360 -10.96 -1.22 9.24
CA GLY A 360 -10.39 -0.59 10.44
C GLY A 360 -9.43 0.56 10.09
N GLY A 361 -9.72 1.32 9.04
CA GLY A 361 -8.89 2.44 8.59
C GLY A 361 -7.64 2.03 7.81
N TYR A 362 -7.53 0.76 7.41
CA TYR A 362 -6.44 0.28 6.56
C TYR A 362 -6.42 1.00 5.21
N ASP A 363 -7.59 1.07 4.58
CA ASP A 363 -7.75 1.63 3.24
C ASP A 363 -7.64 3.15 3.24
N ILE A 364 -6.93 3.68 2.26
CA ILE A 364 -6.71 5.10 2.06
C ILE A 364 -7.15 5.46 0.63
N PRO A 365 -8.42 5.87 0.44
CA PRO A 365 -8.91 6.20 -0.89
C PRO A 365 -8.09 7.29 -1.57
N PRO A 366 -7.83 7.18 -2.89
CA PRO A 366 -6.93 8.09 -3.60
C PRO A 366 -7.53 9.48 -3.92
N PHE A 367 -8.81 9.72 -3.61
CA PHE A 367 -9.53 10.94 -3.96
C PHE A 367 -9.45 12.00 -2.87
N GLY A 368 -9.30 13.28 -3.27
CA GLY A 368 -9.11 14.40 -2.36
C GLY A 368 -10.23 14.62 -1.34
N SER A 369 -11.49 14.39 -1.71
CA SER A 369 -12.63 14.54 -0.80
C SER A 369 -12.79 13.41 0.22
N MET A 370 -11.99 12.33 0.12
CA MET A 370 -12.11 11.13 0.96
C MET A 370 -11.05 11.08 2.07
N SER A 371 -10.56 12.23 2.51
CA SER A 371 -9.50 12.32 3.54
C SER A 371 -10.00 12.61 4.95
N ASP A 372 -11.31 12.64 5.17
CA ASP A 372 -11.96 13.07 6.42
C ASP A 372 -12.81 11.99 7.09
N PHE A 373 -12.63 10.72 6.69
CA PHE A 373 -13.36 9.61 7.30
C PHE A 373 -13.04 9.47 8.79
N LYS A 374 -14.09 9.30 9.59
CA LYS A 374 -13.96 9.30 11.06
C LYS A 374 -13.22 8.09 11.62
N VAL A 375 -13.17 7.00 10.89
CA VAL A 375 -12.46 5.78 11.32
C VAL A 375 -11.00 6.05 11.70
N TRP A 376 -10.32 6.96 11.01
CA TRP A 376 -8.93 7.30 11.35
C TRP A 376 -8.77 8.15 12.61
N GLU A 377 -9.87 8.62 13.19
CA GLU A 377 -9.86 9.33 14.47
C GLU A 377 -10.02 8.39 15.68
N THR A 378 -10.43 7.15 15.43
CA THR A 378 -10.76 6.17 16.47
C THR A 378 -9.99 4.86 16.34
N GLU A 379 -9.63 4.48 15.11
CA GLU A 379 -8.83 3.30 14.82
C GLU A 379 -7.35 3.66 14.71
N GLY A 380 -6.52 2.83 15.21
CA GLY A 380 -5.07 2.96 15.12
C GLY A 380 -4.40 2.20 16.24
N PRO A 381 -3.11 1.95 16.16
CA PRO A 381 -2.39 1.36 17.28
C PRO A 381 -2.13 2.40 18.39
N PRO A 382 -2.46 2.10 19.67
CA PRO A 382 -3.30 0.99 20.14
C PRO A 382 -4.80 1.22 19.86
N VAL A 383 -5.62 0.19 20.06
CA VAL A 383 -7.09 0.26 19.87
C VAL A 383 -7.70 1.45 20.61
N GLY A 384 -8.62 2.16 19.94
CA GLY A 384 -9.29 3.34 20.49
C GLY A 384 -8.47 4.63 20.41
N SER A 385 -7.27 4.57 19.83
CA SER A 385 -6.45 5.73 19.53
C SER A 385 -6.57 6.13 18.06
N VAL A 386 -5.84 7.15 17.64
CA VAL A 386 -5.76 7.56 16.23
C VAL A 386 -4.46 7.08 15.63
N PHE A 387 -4.42 6.94 14.30
CA PHE A 387 -3.15 6.80 13.60
C PHE A 387 -2.33 8.07 13.78
N ASN A 388 -1.16 7.95 14.36
CA ASN A 388 -0.33 9.10 14.72
C ASN A 388 0.42 9.70 13.55
N TYR A 389 0.65 8.92 12.52
CA TYR A 389 1.31 9.43 11.33
C TYR A 389 0.28 9.75 10.26
N PRO A 390 0.50 10.88 9.51
CA PRO A 390 -0.52 11.40 8.63
C PRO A 390 -0.83 10.41 7.52
N LEU A 391 -1.95 9.79 7.66
CA LEU A 391 -2.62 9.15 6.57
C LEU A 391 -3.34 10.19 5.72
N LYS A 392 -3.53 11.39 6.26
CA LYS A 392 -4.19 12.53 5.62
C LYS A 392 -3.23 13.70 5.39
N PRO A 393 -3.48 14.49 4.38
CA PRO A 393 -4.42 14.23 3.29
C PRO A 393 -3.84 13.20 2.31
N HIS A 394 -4.60 12.17 1.98
CA HIS A 394 -4.13 11.04 1.15
C HIS A 394 -3.77 11.46 -0.26
N HIS A 395 -4.49 12.43 -0.83
CA HIS A 395 -4.22 12.96 -2.16
C HIS A 395 -2.87 13.71 -2.26
N GLN A 396 -2.25 14.04 -1.11
CA GLN A 396 -0.93 14.65 -1.02
C GLN A 396 0.16 13.67 -0.56
N ALA A 397 -0.19 12.40 -0.32
CA ALA A 397 0.79 11.40 0.09
C ALA A 397 1.88 11.26 -0.97
N THR A 398 3.12 11.29 -0.49
CA THR A 398 4.30 11.35 -1.32
C THR A 398 4.75 9.98 -1.83
N ALA A 399 5.55 10.05 -2.81
CA ALA A 399 6.14 9.08 -3.68
C ALA A 399 6.66 7.81 -2.99
N SER A 400 6.39 6.68 -3.60
CA SER A 400 7.18 5.46 -3.45
C SER A 400 8.43 5.54 -4.36
N ILE A 401 9.34 4.59 -4.28
CA ILE A 401 10.48 4.42 -5.20
C ILE A 401 10.03 4.33 -6.65
N ALA A 402 8.83 4.01 -6.78
CA ALA A 402 8.08 4.02 -7.98
C ALA A 402 8.22 5.34 -8.73
N PHE A 403 8.52 6.36 -8.03
CA PHE A 403 8.78 7.69 -8.49
C PHE A 403 10.26 7.99 -8.73
N SER A 404 11.11 7.01 -8.77
CA SER A 404 12.42 7.25 -9.37
C SER A 404 12.15 7.96 -10.69
N PRO A 405 12.74 9.13 -10.96
CA PRO A 405 12.46 9.84 -12.18
C PRO A 405 12.82 8.95 -13.37
N ALA A 406 11.84 8.28 -13.92
CA ALA A 406 12.00 7.39 -15.06
C ALA A 406 10.69 7.39 -15.87
N PRO A 407 10.73 7.11 -17.17
CA PRO A 407 9.52 6.79 -17.91
C PRO A 407 8.75 5.67 -17.21
N PRO A 408 7.40 5.68 -17.23
CA PRO A 408 6.58 4.75 -16.47
C PRO A 408 6.90 3.27 -16.70
N GLU A 409 7.24 2.88 -17.93
CA GLU A 409 7.58 1.50 -18.31
C GLU A 409 8.87 1.06 -17.62
N LEU A 410 9.90 1.90 -17.65
CA LEU A 410 11.17 1.63 -16.99
C LEU A 410 11.01 1.66 -15.46
N ALA A 411 10.26 2.62 -14.91
CA ALA A 411 9.96 2.69 -13.49
C ALA A 411 9.27 1.41 -13.01
N SER A 412 8.30 0.89 -13.76
CA SER A 412 7.64 -0.38 -13.48
C SER A 412 8.65 -1.55 -13.45
N GLN A 413 9.53 -1.64 -14.44
CA GLN A 413 10.54 -2.70 -14.47
C GLN A 413 11.53 -2.61 -13.30
N LEU A 414 12.00 -1.41 -12.97
CA LEU A 414 12.90 -1.19 -11.82
C LEU A 414 12.27 -1.66 -10.51
N TYR A 415 10.98 -1.42 -10.35
CA TYR A 415 10.22 -1.83 -9.17
C TYR A 415 9.97 -3.34 -9.16
N ILE A 416 9.33 -3.89 -10.19
CA ILE A 416 8.96 -5.32 -10.27
C ILE A 416 10.20 -6.21 -10.15
N GLN A 417 11.33 -5.79 -10.73
CA GLN A 417 12.58 -6.52 -10.63
C GLN A 417 13.37 -6.21 -9.35
N ALA A 418 12.82 -5.41 -8.44
CA ALA A 418 13.40 -5.09 -7.14
C ALA A 418 14.86 -4.60 -7.23
N MET A 419 15.14 -3.68 -8.17
CA MET A 419 16.52 -3.29 -8.48
C MET A 419 17.25 -2.61 -7.32
N ASN A 420 16.51 -1.89 -6.46
CA ASN A 420 17.05 -1.26 -5.27
C ASN A 420 17.47 -2.27 -4.19
N THR A 421 16.69 -3.31 -3.95
CA THR A 421 17.06 -4.34 -2.97
C THR A 421 18.13 -5.27 -3.53
N LYS A 422 18.10 -5.58 -4.83
CA LYS A 422 19.13 -6.41 -5.48
C LYS A 422 20.52 -5.77 -5.41
N VAL A 423 20.65 -4.47 -5.66
CA VAL A 423 21.97 -3.82 -5.57
C VAL A 423 22.51 -3.84 -4.14
N ILE A 424 21.63 -3.73 -3.14
CA ILE A 424 22.03 -3.85 -1.73
C ILE A 424 22.47 -5.28 -1.41
N ALA A 425 21.71 -6.28 -1.87
CA ALA A 425 22.04 -7.70 -1.65
C ALA A 425 23.40 -8.08 -2.22
N ARG A 426 23.78 -7.55 -3.37
CA ARG A 426 25.10 -7.79 -3.99
C ARG A 426 26.24 -7.32 -3.08
N VAL A 427 26.07 -6.18 -2.42
CA VAL A 427 27.06 -5.67 -1.47
C VAL A 427 27.01 -6.43 -0.14
N ALA A 428 25.80 -6.58 0.43
CA ALA A 428 25.63 -7.10 1.79
C ALA A 428 25.82 -8.61 1.90
N GLN A 429 25.35 -9.37 0.90
CA GLN A 429 25.44 -10.85 0.87
C GLN A 429 26.45 -11.36 -0.14
N GLY A 430 26.52 -10.73 -1.31
CA GLY A 430 27.40 -11.16 -2.40
C GLY A 430 28.86 -10.79 -2.21
N GLY A 431 29.19 -9.96 -1.22
CA GLY A 431 30.55 -9.52 -0.94
C GLY A 431 31.17 -8.66 -2.05
N GLU A 432 30.35 -8.16 -2.96
CA GLU A 432 30.83 -7.27 -4.03
C GLU A 432 31.21 -5.89 -3.48
N SER A 433 32.22 -5.28 -4.09
CA SER A 433 32.47 -3.87 -3.82
C SER A 433 31.30 -2.99 -4.31
N MET A 434 31.14 -1.83 -3.71
CA MET A 434 30.13 -0.86 -4.15
C MET A 434 30.23 -0.57 -5.66
N ASP A 435 31.44 -0.45 -6.20
CA ASP A 435 31.66 -0.16 -7.63
C ASP A 435 31.22 -1.33 -8.53
N GLN A 436 31.43 -2.57 -8.10
CA GLN A 436 30.97 -3.75 -8.84
C GLN A 436 29.44 -3.82 -8.85
N ALA A 437 28.82 -3.62 -7.71
CA ALA A 437 27.35 -3.64 -7.59
C ALA A 437 26.68 -2.50 -8.40
N LEU A 438 27.26 -1.29 -8.36
CA LEU A 438 26.79 -0.15 -9.15
C LEU A 438 27.02 -0.35 -10.65
N GLY A 439 28.15 -0.92 -11.05
CA GLY A 439 28.40 -1.29 -12.44
C GLY A 439 27.43 -2.34 -12.97
N TRP A 440 27.02 -3.29 -12.12
CA TRP A 440 25.95 -4.22 -12.44
C TRP A 440 24.61 -3.50 -12.61
N LEU A 441 24.22 -2.64 -11.67
CA LEU A 441 22.98 -1.89 -11.72
C LEU A 441 22.87 -1.04 -13.01
N GLU A 442 23.96 -0.37 -13.40
CA GLU A 442 24.00 0.41 -14.63
C GLU A 442 23.75 -0.46 -15.88
N ARG A 443 24.36 -1.66 -15.94
CA ARG A 443 24.14 -2.59 -17.05
C ARG A 443 22.70 -3.05 -17.13
N GLU A 444 22.10 -3.44 -15.99
CA GLU A 444 20.70 -3.89 -15.95
C GLU A 444 19.73 -2.80 -16.43
N ILE A 445 19.91 -1.56 -15.95
CA ILE A 445 19.08 -0.43 -16.39
C ILE A 445 19.23 -0.20 -17.90
N ASN A 446 20.46 -0.29 -18.42
CA ASN A 446 20.68 -0.13 -19.87
C ASN A 446 20.05 -1.29 -20.67
N ASN A 447 20.03 -2.51 -20.14
CA ASN A 447 19.36 -3.65 -20.76
C ASN A 447 17.84 -3.42 -20.82
N MET A 448 17.21 -3.01 -19.70
CA MET A 448 15.77 -2.71 -19.65
C MET A 448 15.34 -1.61 -20.62
N ARG A 449 16.21 -0.64 -20.91
CA ARG A 449 15.93 0.45 -21.85
C ARG A 449 15.98 0.04 -23.32
N ARG A 450 16.57 -1.10 -23.63
CA ARG A 450 16.75 -1.60 -25.01
C ARG A 450 15.68 -2.63 -25.42
N GLY A 451 15.04 -3.24 -24.44
CA GLY A 451 13.96 -4.20 -24.65
C GLY A 451 12.60 -3.54 -24.58
#